data_b861dd71c812fd1aa03f49706449d304
#
_entry.id   b861dd71c812fd1aa03f49706449d304
#
_cell.length_a   1.000
_cell.length_b   1.000
_cell.length_c   1.000
_cell.angle_alpha   90.00
_cell.angle_beta   90.00
_cell.angle_gamma   90.00
#
_symmetry.space_group_name_H-M   'P 1'
#
loop_
_entity.id
_entity.type
_entity.pdbx_description
1 polymer ?
#
loop_
_entity_poly.entity_id
_entity_poly.type
_entity_poly.pdbx_seq_one_letter_code
_entity_poly.pdbx_strand_id
1 'polypeptide(L)'
;MQPTYNLETHLSQLIGDYCVRKRDGLNNLWILKPWNMARTIDTTVTDNLSAIIRLMETGPKICQKYIEHPALFKGKKFDIRYIVLLRSLNPLEIFLSDTFWVCTLSLLGRIFL
;
A
#
# COMPACT_ATOMS: atom_id res chain seq x y z
N MET A 1 -6.17 9.91 1.59
CA MET A 1 -5.43 8.67 2.01
C MET A 1 -6.30 7.47 1.62
N GLN A 2 -5.72 6.36 1.16
CA GLN A 2 -6.50 5.17 0.80
C GLN A 2 -7.03 4.48 2.07
N PRO A 3 -8.29 3.97 2.06
CA PRO A 3 -8.82 3.14 3.14
C PRO A 3 -7.86 2.00 3.46
N THR A 4 -7.53 1.84 4.73
CA THR A 4 -6.54 0.87 5.21
C THR A 4 -7.05 0.22 6.48
N TYR A 5 -7.04 -1.11 6.52
CA TYR A 5 -7.56 -1.92 7.61
C TYR A 5 -6.50 -2.90 8.11
N ASN A 6 -6.35 -2.96 9.42
CA ASN A 6 -5.65 -4.08 10.05
C ASN A 6 -6.62 -5.26 10.10
N LEU A 7 -6.26 -6.41 9.50
CA LEU A 7 -7.16 -7.55 9.40
C LEU A 7 -7.50 -8.19 10.76
N GLU A 8 -6.62 -8.03 11.77
CA GLU A 8 -6.87 -8.57 13.11
C GLU A 8 -7.92 -7.75 13.88
N THR A 9 -7.95 -6.43 13.69
CA THR A 9 -8.76 -5.53 14.52
C THR A 9 -9.89 -4.83 13.77
N HIS A 10 -9.79 -4.70 12.43
CA HIS A 10 -10.72 -3.92 11.59
C HIS A 10 -11.41 -4.74 10.50
N LEU A 11 -11.48 -6.08 10.66
CA LEU A 11 -12.08 -6.97 9.66
C LEU A 11 -13.54 -6.61 9.36
N SER A 12 -14.35 -6.33 10.38
CA SER A 12 -15.76 -5.98 10.21
C SER A 12 -15.96 -4.70 9.40
N GLN A 13 -15.10 -3.71 9.61
CA GLN A 13 -15.11 -2.45 8.86
C GLN A 13 -14.71 -2.67 7.39
N LEU A 14 -13.70 -3.50 7.14
CA LEU A 14 -13.31 -3.90 5.79
C LEU A 14 -14.47 -4.60 5.05
N ILE A 15 -15.13 -5.55 5.71
CA ILE A 15 -16.29 -6.27 5.13
C ILE A 15 -17.42 -5.28 4.81
N GLY A 16 -17.70 -4.35 5.72
CA GLY A 16 -18.69 -3.31 5.51
C GLY A 16 -18.37 -2.44 4.28
N ASP A 17 -17.14 -1.92 4.19
CA ASP A 17 -16.70 -1.11 3.05
C ASP A 17 -16.73 -1.92 1.74
N TYR A 18 -16.27 -3.18 1.77
CA TYR A 18 -16.33 -4.08 0.63
C TYR A 18 -17.77 -4.28 0.11
N CYS A 19 -18.74 -4.52 1.01
CA CYS A 19 -20.13 -4.71 0.66
C CYS A 19 -20.77 -3.44 0.09
N VAL A 20 -20.50 -2.29 0.70
CA VAL A 20 -20.97 -0.99 0.19
C VAL A 20 -20.42 -0.73 -1.21
N ARG A 21 -19.13 -0.90 -1.42
CA ARG A 21 -18.49 -0.74 -2.73
C ARG A 21 -19.08 -1.68 -3.79
N LYS A 22 -19.33 -2.94 -3.42
CA LYS A 22 -19.95 -3.92 -4.31
C LYS A 22 -21.37 -3.52 -4.69
N ARG A 23 -22.17 -3.07 -3.72
CA ARG A 23 -23.53 -2.57 -3.95
C ARG A 23 -23.54 -1.36 -4.89
N ASP A 24 -22.60 -0.44 -4.71
CA ASP A 24 -22.54 0.83 -5.44
C ASP A 24 -21.78 0.68 -6.79
N GLY A 25 -21.39 -0.53 -7.19
CA GLY A 25 -20.69 -0.81 -8.45
C GLY A 25 -19.26 -0.27 -8.49
N LEU A 26 -18.68 0.04 -7.33
CA LEU A 26 -17.31 0.53 -7.21
C LEU A 26 -16.31 -0.63 -7.26
N ASN A 27 -15.09 -0.32 -7.71
CA ASN A 27 -14.03 -1.31 -7.77
C ASN A 27 -13.59 -1.75 -6.36
N ASN A 28 -13.43 -3.05 -6.19
CA ASN A 28 -13.08 -3.73 -4.95
C ASN A 28 -11.69 -4.38 -4.98
N LEU A 29 -10.74 -3.81 -5.71
CA LEU A 29 -9.38 -4.33 -5.73
C LEU A 29 -8.62 -3.85 -4.49
N TRP A 30 -8.04 -4.80 -3.75
CA TRP A 30 -7.34 -4.58 -2.49
C TRP A 30 -5.92 -5.15 -2.54
N ILE A 31 -5.00 -4.52 -1.84
CA ILE A 31 -3.63 -5.01 -1.65
C ILE A 31 -3.44 -5.40 -0.19
N LEU A 32 -2.96 -6.62 0.02
CA LEU A 32 -2.61 -7.15 1.34
C LEU A 32 -1.11 -7.14 1.50
N LYS A 33 -0.65 -6.65 2.65
CA LYS A 33 0.77 -6.52 2.98
C LYS A 33 1.00 -7.03 4.39
N PRO A 34 2.10 -7.76 4.67
CA PRO A 34 2.55 -7.97 6.06
C PRO A 34 2.83 -6.61 6.70
N TRP A 35 2.36 -6.38 7.93
CA TRP A 35 2.57 -5.08 8.58
C TRP A 35 3.95 -4.93 9.22
N ASN A 36 4.64 -6.03 9.46
CA ASN A 36 5.93 -6.09 10.16
C ASN A 36 7.14 -6.39 9.25
N MET A 37 6.94 -6.45 7.93
CA MET A 37 8.01 -6.76 6.97
C MET A 37 8.21 -5.62 5.96
N ALA A 38 9.48 -5.20 5.83
CA ALA A 38 9.88 -4.10 4.94
C ALA A 38 10.11 -4.51 3.48
N ARG A 39 9.66 -5.69 3.03
CA ARG A 39 9.88 -6.18 1.67
C ARG A 39 8.56 -6.58 1.01
N THR A 40 8.51 -6.51 -0.32
CA THR A 40 7.37 -6.93 -1.17
C THR A 40 7.05 -8.43 -1.12
N ILE A 41 7.68 -9.18 -0.21
CA ILE A 41 7.44 -10.60 0.02
C ILE A 41 6.05 -10.73 0.63
N ASP A 42 5.23 -11.64 0.11
CA ASP A 42 3.86 -11.94 0.55
C ASP A 42 2.84 -10.80 0.36
N THR A 43 3.11 -9.90 -0.59
CA THR A 43 2.11 -8.91 -1.01
C THR A 43 1.17 -9.53 -2.05
N THR A 44 -0.12 -9.49 -1.77
CA THR A 44 -1.16 -10.04 -2.67
C THR A 44 -2.13 -8.94 -3.06
N VAL A 45 -2.51 -8.90 -4.34
CA VAL A 45 -3.58 -8.01 -4.84
C VAL A 45 -4.77 -8.88 -5.25
N THR A 46 -5.95 -8.61 -4.71
CA THR A 46 -7.17 -9.39 -4.97
C THR A 46 -8.43 -8.55 -4.80
N ASP A 47 -9.48 -8.92 -5.51
CA ASP A 47 -10.84 -8.41 -5.36
C ASP A 47 -11.77 -9.41 -4.64
N ASN A 48 -11.26 -10.56 -4.25
CA ASN A 48 -12.02 -11.64 -3.65
C ASN A 48 -11.97 -11.57 -2.12
N LEU A 49 -13.12 -11.26 -1.50
CA LEU A 49 -13.24 -11.16 -0.04
C LEU A 49 -12.88 -12.46 0.69
N SER A 50 -13.28 -13.62 0.13
CA SER A 50 -12.94 -14.91 0.74
C SER A 50 -11.42 -15.18 0.72
N ALA A 51 -10.73 -14.75 -0.33
CA ALA A 51 -9.26 -14.82 -0.39
C ALA A 51 -8.63 -13.89 0.65
N ILE A 52 -9.16 -12.68 0.84
CA ILE A 52 -8.70 -11.74 1.87
C ILE A 52 -8.79 -12.38 3.27
N ILE A 53 -9.95 -13.00 3.58
CA ILE A 53 -10.20 -13.64 4.87
C ILE A 53 -9.23 -14.81 5.11
N ARG A 54 -9.00 -15.66 4.10
CA ARG A 54 -8.05 -16.79 4.22
C ARG A 54 -6.61 -16.34 4.45
N LEU A 55 -6.21 -15.20 3.89
CA LEU A 55 -4.87 -14.66 4.06
C LEU A 55 -4.60 -14.17 5.49
N MET A 56 -5.62 -13.98 6.33
CA MET A 56 -5.44 -13.71 7.77
C MET A 56 -4.74 -14.86 8.50
N GLU A 57 -4.98 -16.10 8.08
CA GLU A 57 -4.38 -17.30 8.67
C GLU A 57 -2.87 -17.39 8.46
N THR A 58 -2.34 -16.62 7.50
CA THR A 58 -0.90 -16.62 7.15
C THR A 58 -0.09 -15.56 7.89
N GLY A 59 -0.67 -14.96 8.95
CA GLY A 59 -0.03 -13.97 9.82
C GLY A 59 -0.60 -12.56 9.68
N PRO A 60 -0.14 -11.63 10.52
CA PRO A 60 -0.70 -10.29 10.63
C PRO A 60 -0.52 -9.49 9.33
N LYS A 61 -1.61 -8.95 8.79
CA LYS A 61 -1.64 -8.22 7.53
C LYS A 61 -2.46 -6.94 7.61
N ILE A 62 -2.06 -6.00 6.77
CA ILE A 62 -2.81 -4.79 6.45
C ILE A 62 -3.47 -4.99 5.09
N CYS A 63 -4.77 -4.71 5.00
CA CYS A 63 -5.54 -4.65 3.77
C CYS A 63 -5.78 -3.19 3.40
N GLN A 64 -5.30 -2.75 2.27
CA GLN A 64 -5.40 -1.37 1.79
C GLN A 64 -6.08 -1.34 0.43
N LYS A 65 -6.95 -0.35 0.22
CA LYS A 65 -7.56 -0.14 -1.09
C LYS A 65 -6.47 0.10 -2.14
N TYR A 66 -6.48 -0.73 -3.19
CA TYR A 66 -5.49 -0.62 -4.25
C TYR A 66 -5.74 0.62 -5.13
N ILE A 67 -4.69 1.27 -5.57
CA ILE A 67 -4.74 2.40 -6.50
C ILE A 67 -4.66 1.82 -7.93
N GLU A 68 -5.80 1.78 -8.61
CA GLU A 68 -5.94 1.16 -9.92
C GLU A 68 -5.40 2.04 -11.05
N HIS A 69 -5.58 3.36 -10.89
CA HIS A 69 -5.15 4.36 -11.85
C HIS A 69 -4.11 5.30 -11.23
N PRO A 70 -2.87 4.82 -10.99
CA PRO A 70 -1.80 5.66 -10.48
C PRO A 70 -1.31 6.64 -11.56
N ALA A 71 -0.69 7.74 -11.11
CA ALA A 71 0.11 8.54 -12.02
C ALA A 71 1.25 7.68 -12.61
N LEU A 72 1.58 7.93 -13.86
CA LEU A 72 2.62 7.20 -14.58
C LEU A 72 3.74 8.16 -15.01
N PHE A 73 4.99 7.72 -14.88
CA PHE A 73 6.14 8.36 -15.46
C PHE A 73 6.63 7.53 -16.66
N LYS A 74 6.60 8.11 -17.86
CA LYS A 74 6.92 7.39 -19.11
C LYS A 74 6.15 6.06 -19.26
N GLY A 75 4.85 6.08 -18.92
CA GLY A 75 3.97 4.91 -19.00
C GLY A 75 4.18 3.84 -17.93
N LYS A 76 5.01 4.10 -16.90
CA LYS A 76 5.33 3.15 -15.82
C LYS A 76 4.94 3.71 -14.46
N LYS A 77 4.51 2.83 -13.55
CA LYS A 77 4.37 3.18 -12.14
C LYS A 77 5.73 3.58 -11.58
N PHE A 78 5.75 4.55 -10.67
CA PHE A 78 6.98 5.03 -10.07
C PHE A 78 6.80 5.34 -8.59
N ASP A 79 7.91 5.31 -7.87
CA ASP A 79 8.06 5.80 -6.50
C ASP A 79 8.99 7.00 -6.51
N ILE A 80 8.72 7.99 -5.66
CA ILE A 80 9.64 9.07 -5.36
C ILE A 80 10.22 8.82 -3.97
N ARG A 81 11.53 8.86 -3.84
CA ARG A 81 12.23 8.65 -2.57
C ARG A 81 13.04 9.87 -2.21
N TYR A 82 12.81 10.39 -1.02
CA TYR A 82 13.53 11.50 -0.42
C TYR A 82 14.40 11.02 0.72
N ILE A 83 15.53 11.72 0.96
CA ILE A 83 16.25 11.64 2.22
C ILE A 83 15.68 12.70 3.15
N VAL A 84 15.26 12.26 4.32
CA VAL A 84 14.76 13.11 5.39
C VAL A 84 15.70 12.93 6.59
N LEU A 85 16.27 14.02 7.08
CA LEU A 85 17.06 14.05 8.30
C LEU A 85 16.20 14.64 9.43
N LEU A 86 15.88 13.83 10.42
CA LEU A 86 15.30 14.28 11.68
C LEU A 86 16.45 14.65 12.63
N ARG A 87 16.65 15.96 12.85
CA ARG A 87 17.72 16.47 13.71
C ARG A 87 17.32 16.51 15.17
N SER A 88 16.08 16.95 15.45
CA SER A 88 15.57 17.09 16.80
C SER A 88 14.07 16.82 16.84
N LEU A 89 13.58 16.27 17.96
CA LEU A 89 12.15 16.07 18.23
C LEU A 89 11.54 17.23 19.02
N ASN A 90 12.35 17.93 19.81
CA ASN A 90 11.90 19.06 20.61
C ASN A 90 13.00 20.14 20.72
N PRO A 91 12.89 21.29 20.02
CA PRO A 91 11.89 21.56 18.99
C PRO A 91 12.01 20.60 17.79
N LEU A 92 10.91 20.40 17.05
CA LEU A 92 10.94 19.53 15.87
C LEU A 92 11.76 20.20 14.75
N GLU A 93 12.88 19.58 14.37
CA GLU A 93 13.73 20.01 13.26
C GLU A 93 13.90 18.90 12.24
N ILE A 94 13.37 19.15 11.04
CA ILE A 94 13.40 18.20 9.91
C ILE A 94 14.04 18.89 8.72
N PHE A 95 15.00 18.22 8.10
CA PHE A 95 15.62 18.64 6.85
C PHE A 95 15.24 17.66 5.74
N LEU A 96 14.86 18.18 4.60
CA LEU A 96 14.58 17.43 3.39
C LEU A 96 15.70 17.70 2.39
N SER A 97 16.27 16.65 1.82
CA SER A 97 17.26 16.78 0.75
C SER A 97 16.60 17.33 -0.53
N ASP A 98 17.30 18.24 -1.21
CA ASP A 98 16.89 18.74 -2.52
C ASP A 98 17.03 17.66 -3.62
N THR A 99 17.79 16.60 -3.33
CA THR A 99 17.98 15.47 -4.23
C THR A 99 17.02 14.35 -3.86
N PHE A 100 16.32 13.82 -4.85
CA PHE A 100 15.42 12.69 -4.71
C PHE A 100 15.63 11.67 -5.84
N TRP A 101 15.19 10.45 -5.62
CA TRP A 101 15.22 9.40 -6.64
C TRP A 101 13.82 9.08 -7.13
N VAL A 102 13.72 8.84 -8.42
CA VAL A 102 12.52 8.28 -9.07
C VAL A 102 12.83 6.83 -9.41
N CYS A 103 12.11 5.91 -8.76
CA CYS A 103 12.22 4.49 -9.04
C CYS A 103 11.04 4.07 -9.90
N THR A 104 11.28 3.63 -11.13
CA THR A 104 10.22 3.11 -12.01
C THR A 104 10.07 1.61 -11.83
N LEU A 105 8.82 1.12 -11.79
CA LEU A 105 8.51 -0.30 -11.81
C LEU A 105 8.50 -0.79 -13.26
N SER A 106 9.43 -1.68 -13.61
CA SER A 106 9.34 -2.47 -14.83
C SER A 106 8.71 -3.82 -14.52
N LEU A 107 8.13 -4.47 -15.55
CA LEU A 107 7.58 -5.83 -15.43
C LEU A 107 8.63 -6.89 -15.03
N LEU A 108 9.91 -6.55 -15.03
CA LEU A 108 11.06 -7.43 -14.78
C LEU A 108 11.87 -7.08 -13.52
N GLY A 109 11.34 -6.27 -12.62
CA GLY A 109 12.04 -5.90 -11.39
C GLY A 109 12.31 -4.40 -11.24
N ARG A 110 12.72 -4.00 -10.07
CA ARG A 110 13.06 -2.61 -9.75
C ARG A 110 14.34 -2.21 -10.47
N ILE A 111 14.23 -1.25 -11.38
CA ILE A 111 15.43 -0.59 -11.93
C ILE A 111 15.65 0.65 -11.07
N PHE A 112 16.79 0.70 -10.39
CA PHE A 112 17.31 1.92 -9.77
C PHE A 112 18.00 2.73 -10.88
N LEU A 113 17.56 3.97 -11.07
CA LEU A 113 18.30 4.97 -11.81
C LEU A 113 18.96 5.91 -10.83
#